data_a6fe3ec7ceab0118ec0578efb963e9fa
#
_entry.id   a6fe3ec7ceab0118ec0578efb963e9fa
#
_cell.length_a   1.000
_cell.length_b   1.000
_cell.length_c   1.000
_cell.angle_alpha   90.00
_cell.angle_beta   90.00
_cell.angle_gamma   90.00
#
_symmetry.space_group_name_H-M   'P 1'
#
loop_
_entity.id
_entity.type
_entity.pdbx_description
1 polymer ?
#
loop_
_entity_poly.entity_id
_entity_poly.type
_entity_poly.pdbx_seq_one_letter_code
_entity_poly.pdbx_strand_id
1 'polypeptide(L)'
;GLMGETSLSEDYGKRSYDFFDRKGIIEDIFSLIGLNPNRYRLCYSTNPSFHPGVSCDIYVGKKLIGTFGKLHPALYKEERYLGEIDLGYLLERNNGKTKFVPFNSYPLVRRDLSLKRKEDVSFLRVKNTILKARIPFVKGVLFFDDFKDKDNARYLGISLLLGKDDGTLKDQEIASSINSVVKELSVKIGVTLKGE
;
A
#
# COMPACT_ATOMS: atom_id res chain seq x y z
N GLY A 1 13.98 13.50 13.06
CA GLY A 1 12.97 14.28 12.34
C GLY A 1 13.52 14.75 11.02
N LEU A 2 12.71 14.67 9.97
CA LEU A 2 13.07 15.18 8.64
C LEU A 2 12.31 16.47 8.39
N MET A 3 13.06 17.52 8.13
CA MET A 3 12.57 18.82 7.68
C MET A 3 13.19 19.10 6.31
N GLY A 4 12.42 19.53 5.33
CA GLY A 4 12.95 19.92 4.06
C GLY A 4 11.88 20.38 3.08
N GLU A 5 12.20 21.37 2.28
CA GLU A 5 11.33 21.99 1.28
C GLU A 5 11.63 21.54 -0.15
N THR A 6 12.58 20.65 -0.36
CA THR A 6 13.04 20.29 -1.70
C THR A 6 12.88 18.81 -2.00
N SER A 7 12.51 18.49 -3.23
CA SER A 7 12.45 17.11 -3.70
C SER A 7 13.85 16.52 -3.85
N LEU A 8 13.95 15.21 -3.68
CA LEU A 8 15.19 14.44 -3.85
C LEU A 8 15.54 14.16 -5.32
N SER A 9 14.68 14.53 -6.27
CA SER A 9 14.83 14.19 -7.69
C SER A 9 14.83 15.45 -8.54
N GLU A 10 15.88 15.64 -9.32
CA GLU A 10 15.98 16.72 -10.30
C GLU A 10 14.91 16.63 -11.39
N ASP A 11 14.39 15.42 -11.67
CA ASP A 11 13.45 15.17 -12.77
C ASP A 11 11.99 15.54 -12.45
N TYR A 12 11.60 15.69 -11.18
CA TYR A 12 10.20 15.91 -10.77
C TYR A 12 9.90 17.34 -10.29
N GLY A 13 10.83 18.26 -10.44
CA GLY A 13 10.68 19.62 -9.97
C GLY A 13 10.73 19.75 -8.43
N LYS A 14 10.76 20.99 -7.95
CA LYS A 14 10.77 21.28 -6.50
C LYS A 14 9.36 21.15 -5.94
N ARG A 15 9.13 20.20 -5.03
CA ARG A 15 7.92 20.07 -4.23
C ARG A 15 8.26 19.92 -2.76
N SER A 16 7.37 20.33 -1.90
CA SER A 16 7.51 20.07 -0.47
C SER A 16 7.37 18.57 -0.15
N TYR A 17 8.14 18.10 0.81
CA TYR A 17 7.98 16.76 1.35
C TYR A 17 6.62 16.62 2.02
N ASP A 18 5.90 15.57 1.67
CA ASP A 18 4.61 15.24 2.24
C ASP A 18 4.66 14.00 3.17
N PHE A 19 3.50 13.56 3.62
CA PHE A 19 3.34 12.37 4.44
C PHE A 19 3.87 11.10 3.75
N PHE A 20 3.66 10.98 2.44
CA PHE A 20 4.04 9.77 1.70
C PHE A 20 5.55 9.64 1.54
N ASP A 21 6.29 10.74 1.44
CA ASP A 21 7.76 10.70 1.44
C ASP A 21 8.29 10.12 2.76
N ARG A 22 7.68 10.53 3.89
CA ARG A 22 8.07 10.02 5.22
C ARG A 22 7.69 8.57 5.41
N LYS A 23 6.52 8.20 4.88
CA LYS A 23 6.11 6.80 4.84
C LYS A 23 7.11 5.95 4.04
N GLY A 24 7.56 6.44 2.88
CA GLY A 24 8.58 5.78 2.06
C GLY A 24 9.87 5.53 2.84
N ILE A 25 10.39 6.54 3.55
CA ILE A 25 11.60 6.38 4.39
C ILE A 25 11.44 5.28 5.44
N ILE A 26 10.27 5.20 6.09
CA ILE A 26 9.99 4.15 7.07
C ILE A 26 9.93 2.77 6.41
N GLU A 27 9.31 2.68 5.23
CA GLU A 27 9.25 1.45 4.44
C GLU A 27 10.65 1.02 3.96
N ASP A 28 11.51 1.96 3.60
CA ASP A 28 12.92 1.69 3.27
C ASP A 28 13.70 1.13 4.46
N ILE A 29 13.52 1.72 5.67
CA ILE A 29 14.12 1.17 6.90
C ILE A 29 13.63 -0.26 7.12
N PHE A 30 12.33 -0.53 6.96
CA PHE A 30 11.78 -1.88 7.10
C PHE A 30 12.34 -2.84 6.06
N SER A 31 12.52 -2.40 4.83
CA SER A 31 13.14 -3.17 3.77
C SER A 31 14.60 -3.52 4.09
N LEU A 32 15.38 -2.54 4.57
CA LEU A 32 16.78 -2.73 4.97
C LEU A 32 16.95 -3.78 6.06
N ILE A 33 16.03 -3.81 7.04
CA ILE A 33 16.05 -4.84 8.08
C ILE A 33 15.33 -6.13 7.67
N GLY A 34 14.86 -6.25 6.41
CA GLY A 34 14.19 -7.45 5.89
C GLY A 34 12.77 -7.66 6.41
N LEU A 35 12.10 -6.64 6.91
CA LEU A 35 10.70 -6.73 7.35
C LEU A 35 9.76 -6.70 6.15
N ASN A 36 9.14 -7.84 5.86
CA ASN A 36 8.21 -7.97 4.74
C ASN A 36 6.97 -7.05 4.92
N PRO A 37 6.51 -6.33 3.86
CA PRO A 37 5.33 -5.46 3.91
C PRO A 37 4.04 -6.12 4.41
N ASN A 38 3.91 -7.44 4.30
CA ASN A 38 2.76 -8.18 4.81
C ASN A 38 2.82 -8.47 6.32
N ARG A 39 3.93 -8.14 6.98
CA ARG A 39 4.15 -8.40 8.41
C ARG A 39 3.85 -7.21 9.31
N TYR A 40 3.65 -6.03 8.75
CA TYR A 40 3.26 -4.83 9.50
C TYR A 40 1.96 -4.23 8.95
N ARG A 41 1.31 -3.42 9.76
CA ARG A 41 0.10 -2.68 9.41
C ARG A 41 0.27 -1.23 9.82
N LEU A 42 -0.21 -0.34 8.97
CA LEU A 42 -0.36 1.08 9.26
C LEU A 42 -1.84 1.34 9.59
N CYS A 43 -2.09 1.96 10.72
CA CYS A 43 -3.42 2.33 11.18
C CYS A 43 -3.44 3.84 11.49
N TYR A 44 -4.61 4.46 11.44
CA TYR A 44 -4.73 5.85 11.92
C TYR A 44 -4.28 5.94 13.37
N SER A 45 -3.47 6.96 13.68
CA SER A 45 -3.01 7.19 15.05
C SER A 45 -4.04 8.01 15.83
N THR A 46 -4.22 7.65 17.09
CA THR A 46 -4.99 8.45 18.06
C THR A 46 -4.08 9.23 19.01
N ASN A 47 -2.78 9.25 18.76
CA ASN A 47 -1.82 9.98 19.60
C ASN A 47 -2.04 11.50 19.44
N PRO A 48 -2.37 12.23 20.55
CA PRO A 48 -2.72 13.64 20.51
C PRO A 48 -1.56 14.57 20.10
N SER A 49 -0.34 14.08 20.10
CA SER A 49 0.82 14.84 19.63
C SER A 49 0.90 14.99 18.12
N PHE A 50 0.10 14.20 17.38
CA PHE A 50 0.08 14.20 15.94
C PHE A 50 -1.24 14.75 15.38
N HIS A 51 -1.18 15.22 14.13
CA HIS A 51 -2.34 15.66 13.39
C HIS A 51 -3.29 14.47 13.13
N PRO A 52 -4.59 14.55 13.48
CA PRO A 52 -5.50 13.40 13.44
C PRO A 52 -5.76 12.81 12.06
N GLY A 53 -5.55 13.60 10.99
CA GLY A 53 -5.72 13.13 9.60
C GLY A 53 -4.42 12.78 8.88
N VAL A 54 -3.23 13.03 9.49
CA VAL A 54 -1.93 12.89 8.84
C VAL A 54 -0.94 12.20 9.78
N SER A 55 -1.36 11.09 10.36
CA SER A 55 -0.53 10.28 11.26
C SER A 55 -0.92 8.80 11.20
N CYS A 56 0.05 7.94 11.45
CA CYS A 56 -0.13 6.50 11.48
C CYS A 56 0.62 5.86 12.64
N ASP A 57 -0.04 4.88 13.24
CA ASP A 57 0.54 3.89 14.13
C ASP A 57 1.01 2.67 13.33
N ILE A 58 2.15 2.14 13.70
CA ILE A 58 2.77 0.98 13.06
C ILE A 58 2.64 -0.23 13.96
N TYR A 59 1.98 -1.27 13.48
CA TYR A 59 1.80 -2.53 14.22
C TYR A 59 2.52 -3.68 13.55
N VAL A 60 3.22 -4.50 14.34
CA VAL A 60 3.68 -5.84 13.96
C VAL A 60 2.91 -6.85 14.78
N GLY A 61 2.08 -7.64 14.10
CA GLY A 61 1.08 -8.47 14.79
C GLY A 61 0.09 -7.61 15.59
N LYS A 62 0.12 -7.77 16.92
CA LYS A 62 -0.71 -6.97 17.86
C LYS A 62 0.08 -5.85 18.56
N LYS A 63 1.42 -5.84 18.45
CA LYS A 63 2.26 -4.85 19.14
C LYS A 63 2.37 -3.56 18.33
N LEU A 64 2.10 -2.43 18.97
CA LEU A 64 2.45 -1.10 18.48
C LEU A 64 3.98 -0.97 18.58
N ILE A 65 4.64 -0.71 17.46
CA ILE A 65 6.10 -0.59 17.36
C ILE A 65 6.55 0.81 17.00
N GLY A 66 5.64 1.70 16.70
CA GLY A 66 5.98 3.08 16.38
C GLY A 66 4.80 3.88 15.91
N THR A 67 5.00 5.19 15.85
CA THR A 67 4.04 6.16 15.32
C THR A 67 4.80 7.18 14.50
N PHE A 68 4.21 7.63 13.40
CA PHE A 68 4.77 8.72 12.59
C PHE A 68 3.66 9.59 12.00
N GLY A 69 3.98 10.82 11.71
CA GLY A 69 3.04 11.73 11.09
C GLY A 69 3.42 13.20 11.25
N LYS A 70 2.52 14.07 10.81
CA LYS A 70 2.60 15.51 11.02
C LYS A 70 2.32 15.81 12.49
N LEU A 71 3.13 16.66 13.12
CA LEU A 71 2.87 17.13 14.48
C LEU A 71 1.57 17.94 14.55
N HIS A 72 0.91 17.87 15.69
CA HIS A 72 -0.34 18.62 15.91
C HIS A 72 -0.07 20.15 15.84
N PRO A 73 -0.87 20.93 15.11
CA PRO A 73 -0.65 22.38 14.95
C PRO A 73 -0.64 23.18 16.27
N ALA A 74 -1.26 22.65 17.34
CA ALA A 74 -1.22 23.24 18.65
C ALA A 74 0.17 23.13 19.33
N LEU A 75 0.99 22.16 18.93
CA LEU A 75 2.34 21.96 19.44
C LEU A 75 3.39 22.66 18.57
N TYR A 76 3.14 22.69 17.25
CA TYR A 76 4.04 23.30 16.27
C TYR A 76 3.25 24.00 15.17
N LYS A 77 3.52 25.29 14.97
CA LYS A 77 2.85 26.11 13.93
C LYS A 77 3.31 25.75 12.52
N GLU A 78 4.59 25.41 12.38
CA GLU A 78 5.16 24.99 11.10
C GLU A 78 4.88 23.51 10.81
N GLU A 79 4.85 23.15 9.54
CA GLU A 79 4.71 21.76 9.14
C GLU A 79 5.95 20.96 9.54
N ARG A 80 5.81 20.11 10.53
CA ARG A 80 6.86 19.20 10.97
C ARG A 80 6.34 17.78 11.04
N TYR A 81 7.16 16.87 10.59
CA TYR A 81 6.90 15.43 10.65
C TYR A 81 7.87 14.79 11.62
N LEU A 82 7.35 13.92 12.44
CA LEU A 82 8.12 13.13 13.41
C LEU A 82 7.76 11.65 13.24
N GLY A 83 8.71 10.78 13.51
CA GLY A 83 8.49 9.33 13.58
C GLY A 83 9.35 8.73 14.68
N GLU A 84 8.76 7.78 15.40
CA GLU A 84 9.44 6.97 16.42
C GLU A 84 9.15 5.50 16.15
N ILE A 85 10.19 4.66 16.21
CA ILE A 85 10.10 3.23 15.91
C ILE A 85 10.93 2.45 16.92
N ASP A 86 10.35 1.41 17.52
CA ASP A 86 11.04 0.42 18.38
C ASP A 86 11.87 -0.53 17.49
N LEU A 87 13.07 -0.09 17.12
CA LEU A 87 14.01 -0.90 16.34
C LEU A 87 14.51 -2.12 17.10
N GLY A 88 14.65 -2.02 18.43
CA GLY A 88 15.07 -3.16 19.27
C GLY A 88 14.14 -4.34 19.09
N TYR A 89 12.85 -4.12 19.22
CA TYR A 89 11.84 -5.15 18.99
C TYR A 89 11.89 -5.77 17.59
N LEU A 90 12.16 -4.96 16.57
CA LEU A 90 12.24 -5.42 15.20
C LEU A 90 13.49 -6.27 14.96
N LEU A 91 14.64 -5.85 15.48
CA LEU A 91 15.92 -6.56 15.30
C LEU A 91 15.94 -7.88 16.04
N GLU A 92 15.39 -7.95 17.24
CA GLU A 92 15.30 -9.22 18.01
C GLU A 92 14.47 -10.29 17.30
N ARG A 93 13.44 -9.89 16.57
CA ARG A 93 12.50 -10.81 15.88
C ARG A 93 12.81 -11.07 14.43
N ASN A 94 13.66 -10.25 13.86
CA ASN A 94 14.07 -10.42 12.47
C ASN A 94 15.39 -11.18 12.42
N ASN A 95 15.30 -12.49 12.27
CA ASN A 95 16.48 -13.38 12.23
C ASN A 95 17.36 -13.20 10.97
N GLY A 96 17.22 -12.08 10.26
CA GLY A 96 18.13 -11.65 9.19
C GLY A 96 18.26 -12.60 7.98
N LYS A 97 17.51 -13.68 7.95
CA LYS A 97 17.53 -14.61 6.82
C LYS A 97 16.64 -14.10 5.70
N THR A 98 17.17 -13.20 4.92
CA THR A 98 16.58 -12.88 3.61
C THR A 98 16.68 -14.15 2.75
N LYS A 99 15.56 -14.82 2.52
CA LYS A 99 15.53 -15.91 1.55
C LYS A 99 15.68 -15.28 0.17
N PHE A 100 16.73 -15.70 -0.54
CA PHE A 100 16.81 -15.40 -1.96
C PHE A 100 15.58 -16.01 -2.66
N VAL A 101 14.77 -15.14 -3.27
CA VAL A 101 13.69 -15.54 -4.16
C VAL A 101 14.20 -15.33 -5.58
N PRO A 102 14.37 -16.39 -6.39
CA PRO A 102 14.80 -16.25 -7.77
C PRO A 102 13.88 -15.26 -8.51
N PHE A 103 14.47 -14.42 -9.32
CA PHE A 103 13.69 -13.55 -10.19
C PHE A 103 12.85 -14.42 -11.13
N ASN A 104 11.59 -14.04 -11.29
CA ASN A 104 10.75 -14.69 -12.27
C ASN A 104 11.34 -14.44 -13.68
N SER A 105 11.70 -15.51 -14.38
CA SER A 105 12.29 -15.43 -15.73
C SER A 105 11.27 -14.97 -16.78
N TYR A 106 9.97 -15.00 -16.46
CA TYR A 106 8.90 -14.62 -17.36
C TYR A 106 8.31 -13.25 -16.98
N PRO A 107 7.99 -12.39 -17.96
CA PRO A 107 7.47 -11.07 -17.69
C PRO A 107 6.09 -11.13 -17.01
N LEU A 108 5.88 -10.25 -16.04
CA LEU A 108 4.56 -10.04 -15.46
C LEU A 108 3.69 -9.23 -16.43
N VAL A 109 2.46 -9.66 -16.58
CA VAL A 109 1.42 -8.92 -17.32
C VAL A 109 0.72 -7.98 -16.33
N ARG A 110 0.71 -6.70 -16.64
CA ARG A 110 -0.05 -5.70 -15.89
C ARG A 110 -1.41 -5.47 -16.55
N ARG A 111 -2.47 -5.46 -15.73
CA ARG A 111 -3.84 -5.12 -16.16
C ARG A 111 -4.44 -4.12 -15.19
N ASP A 112 -4.84 -2.99 -15.71
CA ASP A 112 -5.44 -1.91 -14.93
C ASP A 112 -6.96 -2.08 -14.91
N LEU A 113 -7.54 -1.94 -13.70
CA LEU A 113 -8.96 -2.05 -13.45
C LEU A 113 -9.44 -0.79 -12.74
N SER A 114 -10.57 -0.24 -13.20
CA SER A 114 -11.30 0.81 -12.52
C SER A 114 -12.49 0.20 -11.80
N LEU A 115 -12.46 0.26 -10.48
CA LEU A 115 -13.41 -0.41 -9.59
C LEU A 115 -14.35 0.61 -8.96
N LYS A 116 -15.67 0.47 -9.16
CA LYS A 116 -16.68 1.24 -8.43
C LYS A 116 -16.80 0.70 -7.01
N ARG A 117 -16.69 1.58 -6.01
CA ARG A 117 -16.69 1.21 -4.59
C ARG A 117 -17.56 2.11 -3.72
N LYS A 118 -17.96 1.59 -2.56
CA LYS A 118 -18.52 2.41 -1.49
C LYS A 118 -17.42 3.20 -0.78
N GLU A 119 -17.78 4.25 -0.07
CA GLU A 119 -16.84 5.15 0.60
C GLU A 119 -16.00 4.46 1.69
N ASP A 120 -16.60 3.49 2.38
CA ASP A 120 -15.98 2.70 3.46
C ASP A 120 -15.02 1.61 2.97
N VAL A 121 -14.96 1.34 1.67
CA VAL A 121 -14.08 0.31 1.10
C VAL A 121 -12.74 0.92 0.71
N SER A 122 -11.71 0.68 1.53
CA SER A 122 -10.34 1.13 1.27
C SER A 122 -9.61 0.26 0.24
N PHE A 123 -8.56 0.81 -0.38
CA PHE A 123 -7.64 0.02 -1.23
C PHE A 123 -7.08 -1.20 -0.50
N LEU A 124 -6.72 -1.06 0.77
CA LEU A 124 -6.18 -2.17 1.56
C LEU A 124 -7.20 -3.31 1.68
N ARG A 125 -8.49 -3.01 1.84
CA ARG A 125 -9.55 -4.00 1.88
C ARG A 125 -9.67 -4.72 0.53
N VAL A 126 -9.64 -4.00 -0.58
CA VAL A 126 -9.63 -4.56 -1.94
C VAL A 126 -8.43 -5.46 -2.15
N LYS A 127 -7.22 -4.96 -1.91
CA LYS A 127 -5.96 -5.72 -2.02
C LYS A 127 -6.00 -7.01 -1.21
N ASN A 128 -6.39 -6.92 0.06
CA ASN A 128 -6.45 -8.08 0.95
C ASN A 128 -7.49 -9.11 0.51
N THR A 129 -8.63 -8.67 -0.03
CA THR A 129 -9.67 -9.57 -0.56
C THR A 129 -9.12 -10.37 -1.75
N ILE A 130 -8.47 -9.70 -2.70
CA ILE A 130 -7.87 -10.33 -3.87
C ILE A 130 -6.78 -11.34 -3.46
N LEU A 131 -5.82 -10.90 -2.61
CA LEU A 131 -4.68 -11.76 -2.24
C LEU A 131 -5.10 -12.96 -1.39
N LYS A 132 -6.11 -12.81 -0.51
CA LYS A 132 -6.67 -13.92 0.28
C LYS A 132 -7.43 -14.94 -0.55
N ALA A 133 -8.02 -14.53 -1.65
CA ALA A 133 -8.73 -15.42 -2.56
C ALA A 133 -7.80 -16.38 -3.31
N ARG A 134 -6.49 -16.13 -3.31
CA ARG A 134 -5.47 -16.98 -3.97
C ARG A 134 -5.83 -17.31 -5.42
N ILE A 135 -6.34 -16.32 -6.14
CA ILE A 135 -6.73 -16.47 -7.55
C ILE A 135 -5.49 -16.83 -8.38
N PRO A 136 -5.58 -17.85 -9.26
CA PRO A 136 -4.46 -18.27 -10.09
C PRO A 136 -3.82 -17.09 -10.84
N PHE A 137 -2.50 -17.14 -10.94
CA PHE A 137 -1.68 -16.17 -11.66
C PHE A 137 -1.61 -14.75 -11.06
N VAL A 138 -2.42 -14.40 -10.05
CA VAL A 138 -2.32 -13.10 -9.38
C VAL A 138 -1.08 -13.08 -8.49
N LYS A 139 -0.09 -12.27 -8.86
CA LYS A 139 1.17 -12.08 -8.13
C LYS A 139 1.15 -10.82 -7.26
N GLY A 140 0.34 -9.81 -7.61
CA GLY A 140 0.28 -8.57 -6.85
C GLY A 140 -0.86 -7.65 -7.26
N VAL A 141 -1.11 -6.66 -6.40
CA VAL A 141 -2.10 -5.60 -6.62
C VAL A 141 -1.44 -4.27 -6.24
N LEU A 142 -1.39 -3.34 -7.18
CA LEU A 142 -0.87 -2.00 -6.99
C LEU A 142 -2.01 -0.99 -7.03
N PHE A 143 -1.87 0.07 -6.26
CA PHE A 143 -2.74 1.24 -6.31
C PHE A 143 -2.21 2.22 -7.36
N PHE A 144 -3.08 2.87 -8.11
CA PHE A 144 -2.68 3.99 -8.95
C PHE A 144 -3.61 5.20 -8.90
N ASP A 145 -4.90 5.04 -8.55
CA ASP A 145 -5.81 6.17 -8.53
C ASP A 145 -7.01 5.96 -7.56
N ASP A 146 -7.55 7.05 -7.02
CA ASP A 146 -8.80 7.10 -6.24
C ASP A 146 -9.52 8.40 -6.57
N PHE A 147 -10.62 8.32 -7.31
CA PHE A 147 -11.33 9.49 -7.79
C PHE A 147 -12.85 9.38 -7.63
N LYS A 148 -13.51 10.54 -7.69
CA LYS A 148 -14.95 10.65 -7.79
C LYS A 148 -15.31 11.13 -9.20
N ASP A 149 -16.37 10.58 -9.76
CA ASP A 149 -16.93 11.05 -11.01
C ASP A 149 -17.90 12.23 -10.80
N LYS A 150 -18.51 12.68 -11.90
CA LYS A 150 -19.49 13.79 -11.89
C LYS A 150 -20.74 13.47 -11.07
N ASP A 151 -21.10 12.21 -10.95
CA ASP A 151 -22.24 11.70 -10.19
C ASP A 151 -21.88 11.38 -8.74
N ASN A 152 -20.69 11.81 -8.28
CA ASN A 152 -20.16 11.58 -6.95
C ASN A 152 -19.91 10.10 -6.61
N ALA A 153 -19.94 9.22 -7.60
CA ALA A 153 -19.56 7.82 -7.43
C ALA A 153 -18.04 7.70 -7.25
N ARG A 154 -17.61 6.86 -6.31
CA ARG A 154 -16.19 6.65 -6.03
C ARG A 154 -15.64 5.47 -6.81
N TYR A 155 -14.47 5.71 -7.38
CA TYR A 155 -13.72 4.72 -8.14
C TYR A 155 -12.32 4.56 -7.57
N LEU A 156 -11.84 3.32 -7.62
CA LEU A 156 -10.49 2.94 -7.23
C LEU A 156 -9.78 2.34 -8.43
N GLY A 157 -8.68 2.94 -8.84
CA GLY A 157 -7.80 2.43 -9.88
C GLY A 157 -6.76 1.47 -9.30
N ILE A 158 -6.76 0.23 -9.76
CA ILE A 158 -5.78 -0.77 -9.36
C ILE A 158 -5.12 -1.41 -10.56
N SER A 159 -3.85 -1.80 -10.42
CA SER A 159 -3.15 -2.65 -11.38
C SER A 159 -2.98 -4.05 -10.81
N LEU A 160 -3.49 -5.05 -11.51
CA LEU A 160 -3.19 -6.44 -11.23
C LEU A 160 -1.88 -6.84 -11.91
N LEU A 161 -1.00 -7.45 -11.15
CA LEU A 161 0.21 -8.09 -11.66
C LEU A 161 -0.08 -9.59 -11.79
N LEU A 162 -0.04 -10.08 -13.01
CA LEU A 162 -0.34 -11.47 -13.36
C LEU A 162 0.91 -12.15 -13.93
N GLY A 163 1.17 -13.40 -13.55
CA GLY A 163 2.33 -14.12 -14.06
C GLY A 163 2.33 -15.59 -13.71
N LYS A 164 3.07 -16.37 -14.50
CA LYS A 164 3.43 -17.77 -14.26
C LYS A 164 4.89 -17.88 -13.90
N ASP A 165 5.23 -18.94 -13.20
CA ASP A 165 6.64 -19.23 -12.85
C ASP A 165 7.30 -20.13 -13.94
N ASP A 166 6.50 -20.73 -14.81
CA ASP A 166 6.89 -21.74 -15.80
C ASP A 166 6.55 -21.37 -17.26
N GLY A 167 6.17 -20.12 -17.52
CA GLY A 167 5.80 -19.72 -18.89
C GLY A 167 5.13 -18.35 -18.99
N THR A 168 4.73 -18.02 -20.20
CA THR A 168 3.96 -16.80 -20.51
C THR A 168 2.46 -17.09 -20.37
N LEU A 169 1.71 -16.11 -19.84
CA LEU A 169 0.26 -16.20 -19.74
C LEU A 169 -0.40 -16.08 -21.10
N LYS A 170 -1.43 -16.91 -21.32
CA LYS A 170 -2.33 -16.80 -22.48
C LYS A 170 -3.47 -15.83 -22.17
N ASP A 171 -4.03 -15.20 -23.18
CA ASP A 171 -5.12 -14.22 -23.03
C ASP A 171 -6.34 -14.79 -22.28
N GLN A 172 -6.69 -16.05 -22.51
CA GLN A 172 -7.77 -16.73 -21.80
C GLN A 172 -7.50 -16.86 -20.29
N GLU A 173 -6.25 -17.11 -19.89
CA GLU A 173 -5.86 -17.22 -18.48
C GLU A 173 -5.91 -15.85 -17.80
N ILE A 174 -5.48 -14.80 -18.50
CA ILE A 174 -5.57 -13.42 -18.05
C ILE A 174 -7.03 -13.04 -17.81
N ALA A 175 -7.90 -13.27 -18.83
CA ALA A 175 -9.32 -12.97 -18.74
C ALA A 175 -10.02 -13.74 -17.60
N SER A 176 -9.72 -15.03 -17.45
CA SER A 176 -10.26 -15.87 -16.37
C SER A 176 -9.86 -15.36 -14.99
N SER A 177 -8.60 -14.94 -14.83
CA SER A 177 -8.12 -14.37 -13.55
C SER A 177 -8.81 -13.06 -13.22
N ILE A 178 -8.96 -12.16 -14.21
CA ILE A 178 -9.67 -10.89 -14.02
C ILE A 178 -11.13 -11.13 -13.63
N ASN A 179 -11.85 -12.01 -14.34
CA ASN A 179 -13.24 -12.33 -14.03
C ASN A 179 -13.37 -12.92 -12.61
N SER A 180 -12.43 -13.75 -12.19
CA SER A 180 -12.39 -14.30 -10.83
C SER A 180 -12.17 -13.24 -9.78
N VAL A 181 -11.28 -12.26 -10.05
CA VAL A 181 -11.03 -11.11 -9.17
C VAL A 181 -12.29 -10.26 -9.03
N VAL A 182 -12.93 -9.90 -10.13
CA VAL A 182 -14.14 -9.08 -10.13
C VAL A 182 -15.27 -9.76 -9.38
N LYS A 183 -15.49 -11.05 -9.63
CA LYS A 183 -16.50 -11.86 -8.95
C LYS A 183 -16.25 -11.90 -7.44
N GLU A 184 -15.01 -12.14 -7.02
CA GLU A 184 -14.64 -12.20 -5.60
C GLU A 184 -14.86 -10.85 -4.91
N LEU A 185 -14.48 -9.75 -5.55
CA LEU A 185 -14.69 -8.40 -5.03
C LEU A 185 -16.17 -8.05 -4.92
N SER A 186 -16.97 -8.39 -5.92
CA SER A 186 -18.41 -8.16 -5.91
C SER A 186 -19.09 -8.91 -4.77
N VAL A 187 -18.80 -10.21 -4.62
CA VAL A 187 -19.42 -11.08 -3.61
C VAL A 187 -18.99 -10.70 -2.19
N LYS A 188 -17.70 -10.41 -1.97
CA LYS A 188 -17.14 -10.21 -0.62
C LYS A 188 -17.31 -8.79 -0.08
N ILE A 189 -17.22 -7.78 -0.93
CA ILE A 189 -17.15 -6.38 -0.52
C ILE A 189 -18.02 -5.43 -1.36
N GLY A 190 -18.82 -5.95 -2.30
CA GLY A 190 -19.73 -5.17 -3.11
C GLY A 190 -19.04 -4.17 -4.04
N VAL A 191 -17.86 -4.53 -4.55
CA VAL A 191 -17.08 -3.72 -5.50
C VAL A 191 -17.26 -4.29 -6.91
N THR A 192 -17.56 -3.45 -7.89
CA THR A 192 -17.82 -3.85 -9.29
C THR A 192 -16.88 -3.11 -10.25
N LEU A 193 -16.78 -3.55 -11.50
CA LEU A 193 -16.09 -2.80 -12.54
C LEU A 193 -16.85 -1.52 -12.91
N LYS A 194 -16.11 -0.51 -13.38
CA LYS A 194 -16.71 0.69 -13.98
C LYS A 194 -17.38 0.28 -15.29
N GLY A 195 -18.68 0.52 -15.38
CA GLY A 195 -19.48 0.22 -16.60
C GLY A 195 -20.30 -1.06 -16.51
N GLU A 196 -20.26 -1.79 -15.40
CA GLU A 196 -21.20 -2.86 -15.05
C GLU A 196 -22.32 -2.38 -14.15
#